data_aa936d415c0dc28789825937c45a9bd0
#
_entry.id   aa936d415c0dc28789825937c45a9bd0
#
_cell.length_a   1.000
_cell.length_b   1.000
_cell.length_c   1.000
_cell.angle_alpha   90.00
_cell.angle_beta   90.00
_cell.angle_gamma   90.00
#
_symmetry.space_group_name_H-M   'P 1'
#
loop_
_entity.id
_entity.type
_entity.pdbx_description
1 polymer ?
#
loop_
_entity_poly.entity_id
_entity_poly.type
_entity_poly.pdbx_seq_one_letter_code
_entity_poly.pdbx_strand_id
1 'polypeptide(L)'
;MTREEAMEHFKEEYMYGYYVKMGEKIERYIEENNERLTSEFIETFRSLCKKIKQMQIEGKKEKIAYITFSFGIDNLLHNSREYMVHAYGSEWFYEDSEECKVMHDLNWLYEFMEDTYNQLVEISKKYIGNITSADLKEVRKSGVISCDVRFRKFAKKAIEKAVEIDEFKEIEKDEVLEIRNGEYKGYNEIIYKIDTGVKNSKDIKSWLEKKDDDEDYCNQILCNLDLSNGDYKGIDAHHTDFSGSDLSNSDFEGASLIDARFNKATIDNVNFKGASLDESNFAYTTVKKSNFEKADLLYSNFKKSELIGCNLVGTDFVGSNLQNCVIRNSVLRNTNFFKADLGNADLSNNDLQGASFLKTNLDGANLSGCNLENAKIKSVDLTQTKLDGAKFGNNEINKVKILACDVDKLNLSEEQKEKLIIVDRGE
;
A
#
# COMPACT_ATOMS: atom_id res chain seq x y z
N MET A 1 -16.64 -37.66 -7.17
CA MET A 1 -15.74 -36.49 -7.19
C MET A 1 -14.35 -37.02 -7.47
N THR A 2 -13.73 -36.60 -8.56
CA THR A 2 -12.34 -36.96 -8.86
C THR A 2 -11.40 -36.27 -7.86
N ARG A 3 -10.12 -36.63 -7.85
CA ARG A 3 -9.11 -35.95 -7.00
C ARG A 3 -9.00 -34.46 -7.32
N GLU A 4 -9.01 -34.11 -8.61
CA GLU A 4 -8.94 -32.73 -9.07
C GLU A 4 -10.17 -31.92 -8.64
N GLU A 5 -11.36 -32.44 -8.85
CA GLU A 5 -12.60 -31.84 -8.37
C GLU A 5 -12.62 -31.66 -6.84
N ALA A 6 -12.08 -32.64 -6.11
CA ALA A 6 -12.00 -32.58 -4.64
C ALA A 6 -11.05 -31.46 -4.17
N MET A 7 -9.90 -31.32 -4.85
CA MET A 7 -8.93 -30.28 -4.51
C MET A 7 -9.42 -28.89 -4.87
N GLU A 8 -10.06 -28.72 -6.03
CA GLU A 8 -10.64 -27.44 -6.45
C GLU A 8 -11.74 -27.00 -5.47
N HIS A 9 -12.68 -27.90 -5.17
CA HIS A 9 -13.74 -27.61 -4.18
C HIS A 9 -13.15 -27.30 -2.79
N PHE A 10 -12.08 -27.97 -2.37
CA PHE A 10 -11.42 -27.70 -1.09
C PHE A 10 -10.77 -26.31 -1.06
N LYS A 11 -10.13 -25.89 -2.17
CA LYS A 11 -9.54 -24.57 -2.29
C LYS A 11 -10.60 -23.46 -2.23
N GLU A 12 -11.64 -23.57 -3.05
CA GLU A 12 -12.68 -22.56 -3.17
C GLU A 12 -13.53 -22.44 -1.91
N GLU A 13 -13.98 -23.58 -1.36
CA GLU A 13 -14.90 -23.58 -0.23
C GLU A 13 -14.24 -23.30 1.12
N TYR A 14 -12.97 -23.72 1.29
CA TYR A 14 -12.29 -23.60 2.59
C TYR A 14 -10.98 -22.81 2.53
N MET A 15 -10.03 -23.23 1.71
CA MET A 15 -8.65 -22.76 1.80
C MET A 15 -8.54 -21.23 1.66
N TYR A 16 -9.14 -20.66 0.63
CA TYR A 16 -9.08 -19.20 0.40
C TYR A 16 -9.71 -18.41 1.54
N GLY A 17 -10.89 -18.84 2.02
CA GLY A 17 -11.56 -18.16 3.13
C GLY A 17 -10.79 -18.23 4.44
N TYR A 18 -10.08 -19.34 4.70
CA TYR A 18 -9.23 -19.49 5.89
C TYR A 18 -7.99 -18.62 5.82
N TYR A 19 -7.34 -18.51 4.65
CA TYR A 19 -6.16 -17.65 4.48
C TYR A 19 -6.51 -16.16 4.53
N VAL A 20 -7.67 -15.75 4.03
CA VAL A 20 -8.16 -14.38 4.20
C VAL A 20 -8.30 -14.06 5.70
N LYS A 21 -9.00 -14.92 6.46
CA LYS A 21 -9.18 -14.74 7.91
C LYS A 21 -7.85 -14.76 8.68
N MET A 22 -6.91 -15.61 8.28
CA MET A 22 -5.55 -15.63 8.83
C MET A 22 -4.86 -14.29 8.59
N GLY A 23 -4.93 -13.77 7.35
CA GLY A 23 -4.37 -12.48 7.00
C GLY A 23 -4.92 -11.34 7.85
N GLU A 24 -6.25 -11.27 8.02
CA GLU A 24 -6.89 -10.27 8.89
C GLU A 24 -6.42 -10.35 10.35
N LYS A 25 -6.20 -11.56 10.87
CA LYS A 25 -5.67 -11.76 12.23
C LYS A 25 -4.21 -11.28 12.33
N ILE A 26 -3.38 -11.60 11.34
CA ILE A 26 -1.98 -11.17 11.27
C ILE A 26 -1.89 -9.64 11.19
N GLU A 27 -2.67 -9.01 10.31
CA GLU A 27 -2.70 -7.55 10.16
C GLU A 27 -3.09 -6.85 11.47
N ARG A 28 -4.13 -7.34 12.14
CA ARG A 28 -4.54 -6.83 13.46
C ARG A 28 -3.43 -7.01 14.51
N TYR A 29 -2.79 -8.17 14.55
CA TYR A 29 -1.69 -8.42 15.47
C TYR A 29 -0.51 -7.49 15.23
N ILE A 30 -0.16 -7.23 13.96
CA ILE A 30 0.87 -6.26 13.58
C ILE A 30 0.49 -4.85 14.06
N GLU A 31 -0.77 -4.43 13.86
CA GLU A 31 -1.25 -3.12 14.34
C GLU A 31 -1.15 -2.98 15.85
N GLU A 32 -1.62 -3.97 16.60
CA GLU A 32 -1.61 -3.98 18.07
C GLU A 32 -0.20 -4.05 18.68
N ASN A 33 0.76 -4.64 17.97
CA ASN A 33 2.13 -4.87 18.44
C ASN A 33 3.19 -4.09 17.64
N ASN A 34 2.81 -3.10 16.85
CA ASN A 34 3.66 -2.46 15.86
C ASN A 34 4.97 -1.89 16.44
N GLU A 35 4.93 -1.26 17.60
CA GLU A 35 6.14 -0.68 18.24
C GLU A 35 7.13 -1.76 18.63
N ARG A 36 6.67 -2.84 19.24
CA ARG A 36 7.50 -3.98 19.66
C ARG A 36 8.12 -4.69 18.45
N LEU A 37 7.30 -5.05 17.46
CA LEU A 37 7.76 -5.75 16.25
C LEU A 37 8.76 -4.90 15.44
N THR A 38 8.51 -3.59 15.35
CA THR A 38 9.46 -2.66 14.70
C THR A 38 10.78 -2.59 15.46
N SER A 39 10.75 -2.57 16.80
CA SER A 39 11.97 -2.58 17.61
C SER A 39 12.77 -3.87 17.42
N GLU A 40 12.12 -5.03 17.44
CA GLU A 40 12.74 -6.33 17.20
C GLU A 40 13.37 -6.42 15.79
N PHE A 41 12.68 -5.90 14.77
CA PHE A 41 13.19 -5.81 13.41
C PHE A 41 14.45 -4.93 13.33
N ILE A 42 14.41 -3.75 13.96
CA ILE A 42 15.55 -2.82 14.00
C ILE A 42 16.75 -3.46 14.71
N GLU A 43 16.56 -4.17 15.81
CA GLU A 43 17.65 -4.82 16.54
C GLU A 43 18.30 -5.96 15.72
N THR A 44 17.49 -6.72 14.97
CA THR A 44 18.04 -7.70 14.02
C THR A 44 18.88 -7.03 12.94
N PHE A 45 18.34 -5.96 12.35
CA PHE A 45 19.05 -5.17 11.33
C PHE A 45 20.33 -4.52 11.86
N ARG A 46 20.29 -3.97 13.08
CA ARG A 46 21.45 -3.43 13.81
C ARG A 46 22.53 -4.49 13.99
N SER A 47 22.12 -5.70 14.40
CA SER A 47 23.05 -6.83 14.60
C SER A 47 23.75 -7.22 13.30
N LEU A 48 23.02 -7.22 12.17
CA LEU A 48 23.61 -7.43 10.85
C LEU A 48 24.61 -6.32 10.50
N CYS A 49 24.22 -5.06 10.67
CA CYS A 49 25.11 -3.91 10.36
C CYS A 49 26.41 -3.95 11.16
N LYS A 50 26.37 -4.29 12.45
CA LYS A 50 27.58 -4.46 13.28
C LYS A 50 28.46 -5.58 12.72
N LYS A 51 27.87 -6.70 12.31
CA LYS A 51 28.60 -7.82 11.71
C LYS A 51 29.24 -7.41 10.37
N ILE A 52 28.50 -6.74 9.50
CA ILE A 52 29.02 -6.19 8.23
C ILE A 52 30.22 -5.30 8.52
N LYS A 53 30.07 -4.33 9.43
CA LYS A 53 31.15 -3.37 9.76
C LYS A 53 32.39 -4.08 10.24
N GLN A 54 32.25 -5.07 11.13
CA GLN A 54 33.36 -5.86 11.61
C GLN A 54 34.08 -6.60 10.46
N MET A 55 33.32 -7.24 9.57
CA MET A 55 33.89 -7.97 8.42
C MET A 55 34.57 -7.01 7.42
N GLN A 56 34.04 -5.79 7.23
CA GLN A 56 34.66 -4.77 6.39
C GLN A 56 36.01 -4.29 6.99
N ILE A 57 36.06 -4.08 8.30
CA ILE A 57 37.32 -3.72 9.01
C ILE A 57 38.36 -4.84 8.87
N GLU A 58 37.92 -6.10 8.91
CA GLU A 58 38.82 -7.28 8.76
C GLU A 58 39.22 -7.55 7.29
N GLY A 59 38.69 -6.79 6.32
CA GLY A 59 38.91 -6.99 4.89
C GLY A 59 38.28 -8.27 4.33
N LYS A 60 37.28 -8.83 5.07
CA LYS A 60 36.55 -10.04 4.68
C LYS A 60 35.28 -9.75 3.89
N LYS A 61 34.84 -8.50 3.85
CA LYS A 61 33.64 -8.07 3.16
C LYS A 61 33.89 -6.72 2.49
N GLU A 62 33.49 -6.63 1.24
CA GLU A 62 33.52 -5.39 0.45
C GLU A 62 32.26 -4.55 0.70
N LYS A 63 32.01 -3.57 -0.16
CA LYS A 63 30.79 -2.79 -0.15
C LYS A 63 29.55 -3.67 -0.30
N ILE A 64 28.48 -3.29 0.36
CA ILE A 64 27.21 -4.04 0.34
C ILE A 64 26.31 -3.48 -0.76
N ALA A 65 25.87 -4.37 -1.66
CA ALA A 65 24.90 -4.07 -2.71
C ALA A 65 23.51 -4.66 -2.41
N TYR A 66 23.44 -5.75 -1.63
CA TYR A 66 22.18 -6.41 -1.30
C TYR A 66 22.10 -6.80 0.16
N ILE A 67 20.91 -6.60 0.77
CA ILE A 67 20.50 -7.19 2.04
C ILE A 67 19.21 -7.93 1.80
N THR A 68 19.14 -9.20 2.15
CA THR A 68 17.94 -10.02 1.94
C THR A 68 17.38 -10.52 3.26
N PHE A 69 16.09 -10.30 3.47
CA PHE A 69 15.29 -11.00 4.47
C PHE A 69 14.66 -12.21 3.79
N SER A 70 15.14 -13.41 4.06
CA SER A 70 14.74 -14.59 3.29
C SER A 70 14.38 -15.79 4.14
N PHE A 71 13.42 -16.54 3.65
CA PHE A 71 13.02 -17.82 4.20
C PHE A 71 13.37 -18.95 3.21
N GLY A 72 13.72 -20.13 3.74
CA GLY A 72 13.80 -21.34 2.95
C GLY A 72 12.46 -22.09 3.00
N ILE A 73 11.81 -22.31 1.86
CA ILE A 73 10.55 -23.09 1.83
C ILE A 73 10.75 -24.47 2.47
N ASP A 74 11.85 -25.15 2.17
CA ASP A 74 12.17 -26.45 2.76
C ASP A 74 12.38 -26.37 4.28
N ASN A 75 13.02 -25.32 4.78
CA ASN A 75 13.22 -25.10 6.20
C ASN A 75 11.89 -24.91 6.94
N LEU A 76 10.95 -24.18 6.32
CA LEU A 76 9.62 -23.93 6.87
C LEU A 76 8.74 -25.19 6.86
N LEU A 77 8.88 -26.04 5.84
CA LEU A 77 8.22 -27.36 5.81
C LEU A 77 8.75 -28.30 6.92
N HIS A 78 9.96 -28.03 7.45
CA HIS A 78 10.62 -28.78 8.51
C HIS A 78 10.69 -28.05 9.86
N ASN A 79 9.80 -27.08 10.10
CA ASN A 79 9.62 -26.32 11.36
C ASN A 79 10.71 -25.28 11.71
N SER A 80 11.55 -24.82 10.78
CA SER A 80 12.32 -23.60 11.01
C SER A 80 11.39 -22.38 10.87
N ARG A 81 11.38 -21.51 11.89
CA ARG A 81 10.50 -20.35 11.98
C ARG A 81 11.26 -19.03 11.92
N GLU A 82 12.48 -19.10 11.37
CA GLU A 82 13.39 -17.97 11.34
C GLU A 82 13.62 -17.51 9.92
N TYR A 83 13.69 -16.20 9.74
CA TYR A 83 14.21 -15.57 8.53
C TYR A 83 15.71 -15.41 8.63
N MET A 84 16.39 -15.76 7.57
CA MET A 84 17.80 -15.44 7.40
C MET A 84 17.94 -14.03 6.85
N VAL A 85 18.70 -13.19 7.53
CA VAL A 85 19.02 -11.84 7.05
C VAL A 85 20.47 -11.83 6.63
N HIS A 86 20.69 -11.79 5.31
CA HIS A 86 22.01 -11.85 4.69
C HIS A 86 22.41 -10.51 4.07
N ALA A 87 23.72 -10.25 4.04
CA ALA A 87 24.29 -9.14 3.30
C ALA A 87 25.28 -9.64 2.23
N TYR A 88 25.13 -9.13 1.01
CA TYR A 88 25.95 -9.50 -0.14
C TYR A 88 26.58 -8.26 -0.80
N GLY A 89 27.73 -8.45 -1.47
CA GLY A 89 28.29 -7.49 -2.41
C GLY A 89 27.60 -7.53 -3.78
N SER A 90 28.25 -6.98 -4.80
CA SER A 90 27.72 -6.90 -6.17
C SER A 90 27.50 -8.24 -6.85
N GLU A 91 28.22 -9.28 -6.44
CA GLU A 91 28.10 -10.65 -6.98
C GLU A 91 26.82 -11.38 -6.47
N TRP A 92 26.10 -10.82 -5.51
CA TRP A 92 24.89 -11.35 -4.91
C TRP A 92 25.03 -12.82 -4.46
N PHE A 93 24.13 -13.71 -4.91
CA PHE A 93 24.13 -15.14 -4.52
C PHE A 93 25.33 -15.95 -5.06
N TYR A 94 26.14 -15.38 -5.94
CA TYR A 94 27.38 -16.00 -6.40
C TYR A 94 28.54 -15.75 -5.45
N GLU A 95 28.36 -14.90 -4.45
CA GLU A 95 29.35 -14.66 -3.43
C GLU A 95 29.41 -15.83 -2.43
N ASP A 96 30.58 -16.44 -2.28
CA ASP A 96 30.77 -17.63 -1.42
C ASP A 96 30.63 -17.36 0.11
N SER A 97 30.44 -16.11 0.53
CA SER A 97 30.40 -15.76 1.94
C SER A 97 29.02 -15.96 2.57
N GLU A 98 28.65 -17.20 2.91
CA GLU A 98 27.50 -17.48 3.79
C GLU A 98 27.65 -16.92 5.23
N GLU A 99 28.80 -16.33 5.56
CA GLU A 99 29.11 -15.90 6.93
C GLU A 99 28.43 -14.61 7.37
N CYS A 100 28.06 -13.71 6.44
CA CYS A 100 27.48 -12.40 6.77
C CYS A 100 25.96 -12.49 6.92
N LYS A 101 25.49 -13.20 7.92
CA LYS A 101 24.05 -13.41 8.21
C LYS A 101 23.72 -13.31 9.69
N VAL A 102 22.49 -12.97 9.97
CA VAL A 102 21.83 -13.08 11.28
C VAL A 102 20.46 -13.70 11.09
N MET A 103 19.83 -14.14 12.18
CA MET A 103 18.49 -14.73 12.15
C MET A 103 17.49 -13.74 12.74
N HIS A 104 16.30 -13.69 12.14
CA HIS A 104 15.16 -12.93 12.63
C HIS A 104 14.06 -13.89 13.04
N ASP A 105 13.61 -13.81 14.28
CA ASP A 105 12.56 -14.68 14.82
C ASP A 105 11.18 -14.22 14.34
N LEU A 106 10.47 -15.13 13.68
CA LEU A 106 9.09 -14.92 13.25
C LEU A 106 8.13 -15.98 13.83
N ASN A 107 8.42 -16.54 15.01
CA ASN A 107 7.54 -17.50 15.66
C ASN A 107 6.09 -17.02 15.73
N TRP A 108 5.87 -15.75 16.09
CA TRP A 108 4.54 -15.15 16.18
C TRP A 108 3.75 -15.24 14.87
N LEU A 109 4.40 -15.05 13.72
CA LEU A 109 3.78 -15.09 12.40
C LEU A 109 3.38 -16.51 12.00
N TYR A 110 4.30 -17.45 12.24
CA TYR A 110 4.08 -18.85 11.88
C TYR A 110 3.09 -19.58 12.80
N GLU A 111 2.85 -19.10 14.02
CA GLU A 111 1.77 -19.63 14.87
C GLU A 111 0.39 -19.45 14.22
N PHE A 112 0.12 -18.33 13.57
CA PHE A 112 -1.12 -18.11 12.80
C PHE A 112 -1.23 -19.09 11.63
N MET A 113 -0.13 -19.32 10.93
CA MET A 113 -0.09 -20.25 9.79
C MET A 113 -0.33 -21.69 10.24
N GLU A 114 0.35 -22.15 11.29
CA GLU A 114 0.20 -23.52 11.81
C GLU A 114 -1.22 -23.78 12.33
N ASP A 115 -1.81 -22.82 13.07
CA ASP A 115 -3.21 -22.92 13.52
C ASP A 115 -4.17 -23.08 12.33
N THR A 116 -3.99 -22.24 11.31
CA THR A 116 -4.81 -22.28 10.09
C THR A 116 -4.61 -23.58 9.31
N TYR A 117 -3.36 -24.00 9.14
CA TYR A 117 -3.01 -25.25 8.45
C TYR A 117 -3.61 -26.48 9.16
N ASN A 118 -3.52 -26.56 10.49
CA ASN A 118 -4.10 -27.66 11.26
C ASN A 118 -5.63 -27.73 11.08
N GLN A 119 -6.32 -26.61 11.06
CA GLN A 119 -7.75 -26.57 10.77
C GLN A 119 -8.08 -27.09 9.36
N LEU A 120 -7.28 -26.69 8.34
CA LEU A 120 -7.44 -27.18 6.97
C LEU A 120 -7.14 -28.68 6.85
N VAL A 121 -6.16 -29.20 7.58
CA VAL A 121 -5.88 -30.65 7.66
C VAL A 121 -7.09 -31.42 8.23
N GLU A 122 -7.72 -30.91 9.30
CA GLU A 122 -8.93 -31.54 9.84
C GLU A 122 -10.10 -31.53 8.83
N ILE A 123 -10.28 -30.43 8.10
CA ILE A 123 -11.31 -30.32 7.07
C ILE A 123 -11.05 -31.29 5.90
N SER A 124 -9.78 -31.46 5.51
CA SER A 124 -9.38 -32.35 4.39
C SER A 124 -9.83 -33.80 4.59
N LYS A 125 -9.98 -34.24 5.84
CA LYS A 125 -10.44 -35.59 6.18
C LYS A 125 -11.85 -35.90 5.66
N LYS A 126 -12.68 -34.85 5.40
CA LYS A 126 -14.01 -35.01 4.81
C LYS A 126 -13.97 -35.54 3.37
N TYR A 127 -12.82 -35.43 2.70
CA TYR A 127 -12.65 -35.83 1.30
C TYR A 127 -12.18 -37.29 1.11
N ILE A 128 -12.15 -38.08 2.20
CA ILE A 128 -11.94 -39.55 2.20
C ILE A 128 -10.77 -40.00 1.30
N GLY A 129 -9.57 -39.40 1.49
CA GLY A 129 -8.36 -39.77 0.76
C GLY A 129 -8.17 -39.17 -0.63
N ASN A 130 -9.15 -38.39 -1.13
CA ASN A 130 -8.99 -37.66 -2.37
C ASN A 130 -8.04 -36.45 -2.23
N ILE A 131 -7.83 -35.95 -1.01
CA ILE A 131 -6.79 -34.97 -0.69
C ILE A 131 -5.64 -35.72 0.00
N THR A 132 -4.48 -35.70 -0.61
CA THR A 132 -3.28 -36.44 -0.17
C THR A 132 -2.36 -35.59 0.68
N SER A 133 -1.36 -36.24 1.32
CA SER A 133 -0.30 -35.52 2.03
C SER A 133 0.53 -34.61 1.13
N ALA A 134 0.65 -34.92 -0.18
CA ALA A 134 1.30 -34.06 -1.16
C ALA A 134 0.49 -32.79 -1.40
N ASP A 135 -0.84 -32.92 -1.52
CA ASP A 135 -1.74 -31.77 -1.68
C ASP A 135 -1.70 -30.87 -0.43
N LEU A 136 -1.61 -31.45 0.75
CA LEU A 136 -1.50 -30.69 2.00
C LEU A 136 -0.16 -29.96 2.16
N LYS A 137 0.94 -30.48 1.55
CA LYS A 137 2.20 -29.74 1.47
C LYS A 137 2.06 -28.47 0.63
N GLU A 138 1.34 -28.53 -0.50
CA GLU A 138 1.06 -27.35 -1.33
C GLU A 138 0.15 -26.36 -0.60
N VAL A 139 -0.84 -26.84 0.16
CA VAL A 139 -1.65 -26.00 1.04
C VAL A 139 -0.77 -25.27 2.05
N ARG A 140 0.15 -25.99 2.74
CA ARG A 140 1.07 -25.38 3.70
C ARG A 140 1.98 -24.34 3.05
N LYS A 141 2.51 -24.62 1.85
CA LYS A 141 3.32 -23.68 1.07
C LYS A 141 2.55 -22.39 0.77
N SER A 142 1.28 -22.50 0.35
CA SER A 142 0.42 -21.34 0.12
C SER A 142 0.21 -20.50 1.40
N GLY A 143 0.12 -21.15 2.56
CA GLY A 143 0.06 -20.48 3.87
C GLY A 143 1.31 -19.67 4.18
N VAL A 144 2.48 -20.25 3.92
CA VAL A 144 3.79 -19.57 4.07
C VAL A 144 3.86 -18.32 3.19
N ILE A 145 3.52 -18.46 1.91
CA ILE A 145 3.51 -17.32 0.97
C ILE A 145 2.53 -16.23 1.46
N SER A 146 1.37 -16.63 1.97
CA SER A 146 0.40 -15.71 2.55
C SER A 146 0.93 -14.95 3.77
N CYS A 147 1.75 -15.58 4.61
CA CYS A 147 2.44 -14.94 5.73
C CYS A 147 3.54 -13.98 5.25
N ASP A 148 4.33 -14.41 4.26
CA ASP A 148 5.41 -13.59 3.69
C ASP A 148 4.90 -12.26 3.14
N VAL A 149 3.78 -12.27 2.40
CA VAL A 149 3.15 -11.05 1.88
C VAL A 149 2.82 -10.05 3.00
N ARG A 150 2.33 -10.52 4.18
CA ARG A 150 2.02 -9.65 5.32
C ARG A 150 3.27 -9.16 6.03
N PHE A 151 4.25 -10.05 6.21
CA PHE A 151 5.55 -9.67 6.76
C PHE A 151 6.22 -8.62 5.88
N ARG A 152 6.20 -8.77 4.56
CA ARG A 152 6.75 -7.80 3.61
C ARG A 152 6.12 -6.42 3.72
N LYS A 153 4.78 -6.35 3.84
CA LYS A 153 4.08 -5.07 4.11
C LYS A 153 4.55 -4.42 5.42
N PHE A 154 4.75 -5.20 6.46
CA PHE A 154 5.32 -4.73 7.71
C PHE A 154 6.78 -4.30 7.55
N ALA A 155 7.61 -5.15 6.93
CA ALA A 155 9.04 -4.91 6.71
C ALA A 155 9.30 -3.65 5.88
N LYS A 156 8.50 -3.36 4.83
CA LYS A 156 8.55 -2.09 4.06
C LYS A 156 8.43 -0.86 4.96
N LYS A 157 7.59 -0.89 5.99
CA LYS A 157 7.42 0.22 6.94
C LYS A 157 8.53 0.25 8.01
N ALA A 158 8.95 -0.91 8.49
CA ALA A 158 9.96 -1.04 9.53
C ALA A 158 11.35 -0.65 9.03
N ILE A 159 11.67 -0.99 7.77
CA ILE A 159 12.98 -0.69 7.17
C ILE A 159 13.23 0.81 7.03
N GLU A 160 12.21 1.63 6.80
CA GLU A 160 12.34 3.09 6.74
C GLU A 160 12.91 3.68 8.03
N LYS A 161 12.62 3.06 9.19
CA LYS A 161 13.22 3.43 10.47
C LYS A 161 14.57 2.76 10.70
N ALA A 162 14.72 1.53 10.23
CA ALA A 162 15.95 0.76 10.42
C ALA A 162 17.14 1.37 9.67
N VAL A 163 16.93 1.95 8.49
CA VAL A 163 18.00 2.62 7.72
C VAL A 163 18.48 3.94 8.35
N GLU A 164 17.77 4.47 9.34
CA GLU A 164 18.16 5.69 10.05
C GLU A 164 19.14 5.43 11.22
N ILE A 165 19.39 4.17 11.59
CA ILE A 165 20.33 3.87 12.68
C ILE A 165 21.76 4.17 12.27
N ASP A 166 22.61 4.53 13.27
CA ASP A 166 24.00 4.91 13.01
C ASP A 166 24.81 3.75 12.45
N GLU A 167 24.59 2.54 12.93
CA GLU A 167 25.28 1.34 12.45
C GLU A 167 25.07 1.08 10.96
N PHE A 168 23.88 1.40 10.41
CA PHE A 168 23.63 1.31 8.97
C PHE A 168 24.33 2.43 8.19
N LYS A 169 24.41 3.64 8.76
CA LYS A 169 25.12 4.77 8.14
C LYS A 169 26.62 4.51 8.04
N GLU A 170 27.18 3.76 8.97
CA GLU A 170 28.62 3.47 9.07
C GLU A 170 29.11 2.34 8.17
N ILE A 171 28.27 1.43 7.69
CA ILE A 171 28.70 0.37 6.77
C ILE A 171 29.01 0.94 5.38
N GLU A 172 30.00 0.37 4.71
CA GLU A 172 30.29 0.71 3.32
C GLU A 172 29.25 0.06 2.39
N LYS A 173 28.63 0.91 1.59
CA LYS A 173 27.56 0.52 0.64
C LYS A 173 28.03 0.77 -0.78
N ASP A 174 27.56 -0.03 -1.71
CA ASP A 174 27.69 0.25 -3.14
C ASP A 174 26.83 1.47 -3.53
N GLU A 175 27.00 1.98 -4.72
CA GLU A 175 26.21 3.09 -5.27
C GLU A 175 24.72 2.76 -5.28
N VAL A 176 24.40 1.52 -5.61
CA VAL A 176 23.05 0.97 -5.50
C VAL A 176 23.03 -0.10 -4.42
N LEU A 177 22.16 0.06 -3.42
CA LEU A 177 21.86 -0.93 -2.41
C LEU A 177 20.37 -1.30 -2.46
N GLU A 178 20.09 -2.58 -2.59
CA GLU A 178 18.73 -3.10 -2.51
C GLU A 178 18.53 -3.95 -1.24
N ILE A 179 17.46 -3.66 -0.51
CA ILE A 179 17.01 -4.49 0.61
C ILE A 179 15.77 -5.22 0.13
N ARG A 180 15.80 -6.54 0.20
CA ARG A 180 14.80 -7.42 -0.41
C ARG A 180 14.18 -8.38 0.61
N ASN A 181 12.96 -8.84 0.34
CA ASN A 181 12.26 -9.85 1.13
C ASN A 181 11.68 -10.93 0.23
N GLY A 182 11.79 -12.19 0.63
CA GLY A 182 11.19 -13.31 -0.08
C GLY A 182 11.88 -14.64 0.13
N GLU A 183 11.83 -15.50 -0.89
CA GLU A 183 12.40 -16.84 -0.83
C GLU A 183 13.94 -16.82 -0.97
N TYR A 184 14.63 -17.60 -0.16
CA TYR A 184 16.09 -17.74 -0.24
C TYR A 184 16.50 -18.36 -1.60
N LYS A 185 17.32 -17.64 -2.36
CA LYS A 185 17.72 -17.97 -3.73
C LYS A 185 16.55 -18.18 -4.70
N GLY A 186 15.38 -17.64 -4.38
CA GLY A 186 14.17 -17.68 -5.19
C GLY A 186 13.61 -16.29 -5.45
N TYR A 187 12.28 -16.23 -5.64
CA TYR A 187 11.60 -14.96 -5.86
C TYR A 187 11.64 -14.07 -4.61
N ASN A 188 12.12 -12.86 -4.77
CA ASN A 188 12.11 -11.85 -3.72
C ASN A 188 11.88 -10.45 -4.29
N GLU A 189 11.22 -9.62 -3.50
CA GLU A 189 10.87 -8.25 -3.89
C GLU A 189 11.72 -7.24 -3.14
N ILE A 190 11.97 -6.10 -3.79
CA ILE A 190 12.63 -4.95 -3.17
C ILE A 190 11.66 -4.34 -2.16
N ILE A 191 12.11 -4.24 -0.90
CA ILE A 191 11.37 -3.54 0.16
C ILE A 191 11.95 -2.16 0.45
N TYR A 192 13.21 -1.91 0.07
CA TYR A 192 13.87 -0.63 0.16
C TYR A 192 15.04 -0.56 -0.81
N LYS A 193 15.26 0.60 -1.41
CA LYS A 193 16.38 0.82 -2.34
C LYS A 193 17.07 2.16 -2.03
N ILE A 194 18.38 2.17 -2.08
CA ILE A 194 19.21 3.37 -2.13
C ILE A 194 19.90 3.38 -3.48
N ASP A 195 19.91 4.51 -4.13
CA ASP A 195 20.66 4.74 -5.35
C ASP A 195 21.26 6.15 -5.24
N THR A 196 22.58 6.21 -5.04
CA THR A 196 23.34 7.45 -4.88
C THR A 196 23.95 7.92 -6.19
N GLY A 197 23.70 7.20 -7.29
CA GLY A 197 24.18 7.53 -8.61
C GLY A 197 23.69 8.88 -9.10
N VAL A 198 24.59 9.63 -9.71
CA VAL A 198 24.26 10.92 -10.34
C VAL A 198 23.43 10.67 -11.59
N LYS A 199 22.17 11.09 -11.56
CA LYS A 199 21.24 10.95 -12.68
C LYS A 199 21.12 12.25 -13.47
N ASN A 200 21.21 12.14 -14.79
CA ASN A 200 20.92 13.24 -15.69
C ASN A 200 19.44 13.22 -16.06
N SER A 201 18.70 14.29 -15.77
CA SER A 201 17.26 14.38 -16.05
C SER A 201 16.91 14.12 -17.51
N LYS A 202 17.72 14.63 -18.44
CA LYS A 202 17.48 14.45 -19.88
C LYS A 202 17.64 13.00 -20.32
N ASP A 203 18.66 12.32 -19.79
CA ASP A 203 18.93 10.93 -20.15
C ASP A 203 17.84 10.01 -19.56
N ILE A 204 17.48 10.24 -18.29
CA ILE A 204 16.38 9.52 -17.61
C ILE A 204 15.05 9.76 -18.31
N LYS A 205 14.74 11.01 -18.67
CA LYS A 205 13.52 11.33 -19.41
C LYS A 205 13.48 10.58 -20.75
N SER A 206 14.55 10.65 -21.54
CA SER A 206 14.65 9.93 -22.81
C SER A 206 14.54 8.42 -22.64
N TRP A 207 15.06 7.86 -21.55
CA TRP A 207 14.97 6.45 -21.23
C TRP A 207 13.52 6.04 -20.91
N LEU A 208 12.84 6.79 -20.04
CA LEU A 208 11.41 6.54 -19.70
C LEU A 208 10.49 6.68 -20.93
N GLU A 209 10.76 7.64 -21.82
CA GLU A 209 9.95 7.88 -23.02
C GLU A 209 10.09 6.80 -24.08
N LYS A 210 11.14 5.97 -24.04
CA LYS A 210 11.30 4.82 -24.95
C LYS A 210 10.22 3.76 -24.74
N LYS A 211 9.83 3.52 -23.47
CA LYS A 211 8.84 2.51 -23.10
C LYS A 211 9.18 1.14 -23.70
N ASP A 212 10.45 0.78 -23.61
CA ASP A 212 10.98 -0.47 -24.15
C ASP A 212 10.57 -1.63 -23.23
N ASP A 213 9.96 -2.67 -23.80
CA ASP A 213 9.48 -3.83 -23.04
C ASP A 213 10.63 -4.65 -22.41
N ASP A 214 11.86 -4.48 -22.90
CA ASP A 214 13.06 -5.14 -22.35
C ASP A 214 13.70 -4.36 -21.18
N GLU A 215 13.23 -3.14 -20.89
CA GLU A 215 13.74 -2.29 -19.82
C GLU A 215 12.88 -2.37 -18.55
N ASP A 216 13.51 -2.36 -17.38
CA ASP A 216 12.83 -2.35 -16.08
C ASP A 216 12.75 -0.93 -15.52
N TYR A 217 11.58 -0.31 -15.66
CA TYR A 217 11.28 1.01 -15.09
C TYR A 217 10.80 0.96 -13.65
N CYS A 218 10.61 -0.24 -13.09
CA CYS A 218 10.09 -0.44 -11.74
C CYS A 218 11.17 -0.26 -10.67
N ASN A 219 10.76 0.06 -9.45
CA ASN A 219 11.68 0.22 -8.30
C ASN A 219 12.81 1.23 -8.54
N GLN A 220 12.61 2.22 -9.37
CA GLN A 220 13.63 3.23 -9.67
C GLN A 220 13.60 4.38 -8.64
N ILE A 221 14.76 4.93 -8.33
CA ILE A 221 14.88 6.15 -7.51
C ILE A 221 15.11 7.32 -8.47
N LEU A 222 14.04 8.02 -8.79
CA LEU A 222 14.01 9.13 -9.75
C LEU A 222 13.71 10.46 -9.04
N CYS A 223 14.37 10.67 -7.90
CA CYS A 223 14.14 11.83 -7.05
C CYS A 223 14.84 13.09 -7.57
N ASN A 224 14.16 14.25 -7.38
CA ASN A 224 14.72 15.58 -7.67
C ASN A 224 15.18 15.78 -9.13
N LEU A 225 14.51 15.13 -10.08
CA LEU A 225 14.78 15.24 -11.51
C LEU A 225 13.79 16.17 -12.21
N ASP A 226 14.20 16.80 -13.29
CA ASP A 226 13.28 17.45 -14.22
C ASP A 226 12.78 16.42 -15.25
N LEU A 227 11.57 15.93 -15.02
CA LEU A 227 10.86 14.98 -15.87
C LEU A 227 9.61 15.63 -16.51
N SER A 228 9.57 16.97 -16.51
CA SER A 228 8.46 17.75 -17.03
C SER A 228 8.26 17.56 -18.53
N ASN A 229 7.02 17.74 -18.99
CA ASN A 229 6.62 17.59 -20.40
C ASN A 229 6.97 16.22 -21.00
N GLY A 230 7.07 15.16 -20.21
CA GLY A 230 7.38 13.80 -20.67
C GLY A 230 6.15 13.03 -21.12
N ASP A 231 6.32 12.16 -22.11
CA ASP A 231 5.31 11.17 -22.52
C ASP A 231 5.59 9.83 -21.85
N TYR A 232 4.89 9.56 -20.75
CA TYR A 232 5.01 8.35 -19.94
C TYR A 232 3.74 7.50 -20.01
N LYS A 233 2.92 7.65 -21.06
CA LYS A 233 1.69 6.86 -21.24
C LYS A 233 1.94 5.38 -21.21
N GLY A 234 1.14 4.67 -20.39
CA GLY A 234 1.18 3.23 -20.29
C GLY A 234 2.47 2.64 -19.73
N ILE A 235 3.41 3.46 -19.25
CA ILE A 235 4.65 2.94 -18.64
C ILE A 235 4.32 2.08 -17.41
N ASP A 236 5.05 1.00 -17.21
CA ASP A 236 5.05 0.26 -15.95
C ASP A 236 6.22 0.71 -15.09
N ALA A 237 5.94 1.58 -14.12
CA ALA A 237 6.91 2.15 -13.19
C ALA A 237 6.44 1.99 -11.74
N HIS A 238 5.89 0.81 -11.41
CA HIS A 238 5.45 0.52 -10.04
C HIS A 238 6.64 0.56 -9.06
N HIS A 239 6.37 0.93 -7.80
CA HIS A 239 7.35 1.13 -6.72
C HIS A 239 8.43 2.19 -7.01
N THR A 240 8.25 3.03 -8.04
CA THR A 240 9.24 4.05 -8.40
C THR A 240 9.08 5.31 -7.53
N ASP A 241 10.20 5.88 -7.10
CA ASP A 241 10.23 7.08 -6.29
C ASP A 241 10.51 8.33 -7.15
N PHE A 242 9.47 9.13 -7.37
CA PHE A 242 9.51 10.43 -8.05
C PHE A 242 9.57 11.60 -7.05
N SER A 243 9.92 11.36 -5.79
CA SER A 243 9.88 12.41 -4.77
C SER A 243 10.75 13.61 -5.13
N GLY A 244 10.18 14.80 -5.00
CA GLY A 244 10.86 16.06 -5.32
C GLY A 244 11.07 16.34 -6.80
N SER A 245 10.70 15.45 -7.72
CA SER A 245 10.85 15.66 -9.16
C SER A 245 9.80 16.61 -9.72
N ASP A 246 10.14 17.31 -10.79
CA ASP A 246 9.21 18.09 -11.57
C ASP A 246 8.58 17.20 -12.65
N LEU A 247 7.28 16.95 -12.52
CA LEU A 247 6.46 16.18 -13.45
C LEU A 247 5.49 17.07 -14.25
N SER A 248 5.65 18.39 -14.18
CA SER A 248 4.70 19.33 -14.79
C SER A 248 4.46 19.05 -16.27
N ASN A 249 3.20 19.11 -16.69
CA ASN A 249 2.75 18.85 -18.06
C ASN A 249 3.09 17.46 -18.62
N SER A 250 3.44 16.49 -17.78
CA SER A 250 3.73 15.11 -18.23
C SER A 250 2.45 14.30 -18.39
N ASP A 251 2.55 13.23 -19.17
CA ASP A 251 1.43 12.36 -19.50
C ASP A 251 1.68 10.93 -19.01
N PHE A 252 0.93 10.51 -17.98
CA PHE A 252 0.93 9.17 -17.41
C PHE A 252 -0.40 8.43 -17.66
N GLU A 253 -1.13 8.79 -18.74
CA GLU A 253 -2.39 8.11 -19.06
C GLU A 253 -2.20 6.58 -19.15
N GLY A 254 -2.98 5.83 -18.35
CA GLY A 254 -2.94 4.37 -18.31
C GLY A 254 -1.65 3.76 -17.75
N ALA A 255 -0.77 4.55 -17.15
CA ALA A 255 0.46 4.04 -16.54
C ALA A 255 0.20 3.18 -15.30
N SER A 256 1.06 2.20 -15.06
CA SER A 256 1.13 1.44 -13.80
C SER A 256 2.11 2.11 -12.85
N LEU A 257 1.57 2.74 -11.81
CA LEU A 257 2.30 3.53 -10.80
C LEU A 257 1.97 3.03 -9.39
N ILE A 258 1.69 1.73 -9.26
CA ILE A 258 1.34 1.09 -7.98
C ILE A 258 2.49 1.28 -6.98
N ASP A 259 2.18 1.70 -5.75
CA ASP A 259 3.15 1.99 -4.67
C ASP A 259 4.23 3.03 -5.07
N ALA A 260 3.96 3.87 -6.10
CA ALA A 260 4.88 4.94 -6.48
C ALA A 260 4.83 6.11 -5.49
N ARG A 261 5.96 6.80 -5.34
CA ARG A 261 6.09 7.92 -4.39
C ARG A 261 6.18 9.26 -5.13
N PHE A 262 5.33 10.20 -4.73
CA PHE A 262 5.25 11.55 -5.29
C PHE A 262 5.42 12.65 -4.24
N ASN A 263 5.98 12.32 -3.07
CA ASN A 263 6.14 13.29 -1.99
C ASN A 263 6.98 14.48 -2.45
N LYS A 264 6.48 15.70 -2.24
CA LYS A 264 7.14 16.95 -2.66
C LYS A 264 7.41 17.07 -4.17
N ALA A 265 6.89 16.18 -5.01
CA ALA A 265 6.97 16.34 -6.45
C ALA A 265 6.16 17.58 -6.91
N THR A 266 6.59 18.21 -7.98
CA THR A 266 5.83 19.25 -8.65
C THR A 266 4.86 18.59 -9.63
N ILE A 267 3.54 18.68 -9.32
CA ILE A 267 2.48 18.04 -10.10
C ILE A 267 1.52 19.16 -10.55
N ASP A 268 1.82 19.79 -11.68
CA ASP A 268 0.98 20.83 -12.29
C ASP A 268 0.64 20.42 -13.73
N ASN A 269 -0.63 20.30 -14.04
CA ASN A 269 -1.14 19.91 -15.36
C ASN A 269 -0.66 18.52 -15.82
N VAL A 270 -0.61 17.54 -14.90
CA VAL A 270 -0.23 16.15 -15.19
C VAL A 270 -1.46 15.33 -15.53
N ASN A 271 -1.34 14.46 -16.54
CA ASN A 271 -2.40 13.55 -16.93
C ASN A 271 -2.18 12.14 -16.34
N PHE A 272 -2.98 11.75 -15.33
CA PHE A 272 -3.04 10.42 -14.73
C PHE A 272 -4.33 9.67 -15.09
N LYS A 273 -4.98 10.05 -16.19
CA LYS A 273 -6.25 9.42 -16.59
C LYS A 273 -6.10 7.92 -16.75
N GLY A 274 -6.95 7.16 -16.02
CA GLY A 274 -6.96 5.70 -16.05
C GLY A 274 -5.66 5.04 -15.58
N ALA A 275 -4.77 5.77 -14.90
CA ALA A 275 -3.56 5.19 -14.33
C ALA A 275 -3.89 4.33 -13.09
N SER A 276 -3.13 3.25 -12.89
CA SER A 276 -3.13 2.46 -11.65
C SER A 276 -2.18 3.09 -10.65
N LEU A 277 -2.72 3.70 -9.62
CA LEU A 277 -2.00 4.43 -8.56
C LEU A 277 -2.27 3.83 -7.17
N ASP A 278 -2.59 2.54 -7.12
CA ASP A 278 -2.87 1.84 -5.87
C ASP A 278 -1.68 1.92 -4.91
N GLU A 279 -1.97 2.12 -3.62
CA GLU A 279 -0.97 2.27 -2.56
C GLU A 279 0.03 3.45 -2.76
N SER A 280 -0.13 4.28 -3.80
CA SER A 280 0.77 5.41 -4.11
C SER A 280 0.76 6.50 -3.03
N ASN A 281 1.85 7.25 -2.91
CA ASN A 281 2.03 8.23 -1.87
C ASN A 281 2.15 9.66 -2.39
N PHE A 282 1.09 10.46 -2.21
CA PHE A 282 1.00 11.88 -2.50
C PHE A 282 0.96 12.74 -1.21
N ALA A 283 1.31 12.19 -0.05
CA ALA A 283 1.22 12.92 1.20
C ALA A 283 2.08 14.20 1.17
N TYR A 284 1.51 15.30 1.69
CA TYR A 284 2.16 16.63 1.72
C TYR A 284 2.50 17.20 0.34
N THR A 285 1.82 16.77 -0.71
CA THR A 285 2.07 17.21 -2.10
C THR A 285 0.97 18.16 -2.55
N THR A 286 1.32 19.20 -3.31
CA THR A 286 0.36 20.08 -3.97
C THR A 286 0.21 19.67 -5.42
N VAL A 287 -1.00 19.24 -5.78
CA VAL A 287 -1.39 18.78 -7.12
C VAL A 287 -2.29 19.84 -7.76
N LYS A 288 -1.93 20.35 -8.93
CA LYS A 288 -2.68 21.40 -9.60
C LYS A 288 -3.12 20.98 -11.00
N LYS A 289 -4.34 21.35 -11.39
CA LYS A 289 -4.89 21.22 -12.75
C LYS A 289 -4.70 19.85 -13.40
N SER A 290 -4.48 18.81 -12.59
CA SER A 290 -4.15 17.47 -13.04
C SER A 290 -5.39 16.62 -13.24
N ASN A 291 -5.28 15.64 -14.13
CA ASN A 291 -6.38 14.81 -14.54
C ASN A 291 -6.23 13.38 -13.96
N PHE A 292 -7.11 13.00 -13.04
CA PHE A 292 -7.21 11.66 -12.46
C PHE A 292 -8.51 10.94 -12.90
N GLU A 293 -9.12 11.36 -14.01
CA GLU A 293 -10.36 10.72 -14.48
C GLU A 293 -10.19 9.20 -14.57
N LYS A 294 -11.01 8.45 -13.82
CA LYS A 294 -10.98 6.98 -13.76
C LYS A 294 -9.65 6.36 -13.33
N ALA A 295 -8.81 7.10 -12.62
CA ALA A 295 -7.62 6.53 -12.02
C ALA A 295 -7.99 5.66 -10.82
N ASP A 296 -7.25 4.55 -10.63
CA ASP A 296 -7.34 3.70 -9.45
C ASP A 296 -6.36 4.19 -8.40
N LEU A 297 -6.88 4.59 -7.25
CA LEU A 297 -6.13 5.15 -6.11
C LEU A 297 -6.43 4.37 -4.82
N LEU A 298 -6.66 3.05 -4.93
CA LEU A 298 -6.98 2.21 -3.78
C LEU A 298 -5.86 2.25 -2.76
N TYR A 299 -6.22 2.47 -1.49
CA TYR A 299 -5.27 2.53 -0.37
C TYR A 299 -4.16 3.58 -0.50
N SER A 300 -4.28 4.53 -1.42
CA SER A 300 -3.32 5.61 -1.62
C SER A 300 -3.28 6.59 -0.45
N ASN A 301 -2.19 7.33 -0.32
CA ASN A 301 -1.98 8.27 0.77
C ASN A 301 -1.94 9.72 0.26
N PHE A 302 -2.99 10.48 0.54
CA PHE A 302 -3.13 11.92 0.27
C PHE A 302 -3.16 12.76 1.56
N LYS A 303 -2.65 12.22 2.66
CA LYS A 303 -2.65 12.93 3.93
C LYS A 303 -1.98 14.29 3.81
N LYS A 304 -2.72 15.37 4.19
CA LYS A 304 -2.24 16.76 4.14
C LYS A 304 -1.79 17.23 2.74
N SER A 305 -2.32 16.63 1.69
CA SER A 305 -2.12 17.11 0.32
C SER A 305 -3.12 18.22 -0.05
N GLU A 306 -2.81 18.96 -1.13
CA GLU A 306 -3.71 19.93 -1.74
C GLU A 306 -3.98 19.56 -3.20
N LEU A 307 -5.26 19.37 -3.58
CA LEU A 307 -5.68 19.10 -4.95
C LEU A 307 -6.49 20.31 -5.46
N ILE A 308 -5.91 21.09 -6.39
CA ILE A 308 -6.48 22.36 -6.83
C ILE A 308 -6.79 22.31 -8.33
N GLY A 309 -8.05 22.47 -8.69
CA GLY A 309 -8.49 22.48 -10.08
C GLY A 309 -8.34 21.14 -10.80
N CYS A 310 -8.39 20.03 -10.06
CA CYS A 310 -8.20 18.70 -10.59
C CYS A 310 -9.50 18.08 -11.13
N ASN A 311 -9.37 17.24 -12.15
CA ASN A 311 -10.44 16.37 -12.61
C ASN A 311 -10.33 15.00 -11.92
N LEU A 312 -11.27 14.68 -11.03
CA LEU A 312 -11.35 13.46 -10.25
C LEU A 312 -12.61 12.63 -10.60
N VAL A 313 -13.16 12.83 -11.81
CA VAL A 313 -14.40 12.16 -12.24
C VAL A 313 -14.19 10.65 -12.30
N GLY A 314 -14.99 9.91 -11.52
CA GLY A 314 -14.94 8.45 -11.49
C GLY A 314 -13.66 7.86 -10.90
N THR A 315 -12.87 8.66 -10.20
CA THR A 315 -11.65 8.19 -9.49
C THR A 315 -12.03 7.25 -8.35
N ASP A 316 -11.25 6.21 -8.12
CA ASP A 316 -11.46 5.24 -7.04
C ASP A 316 -10.49 5.46 -5.87
N PHE A 317 -11.00 5.98 -4.74
CA PHE A 317 -10.25 6.20 -3.49
C PHE A 317 -10.60 5.16 -2.41
N VAL A 318 -10.96 3.95 -2.77
CA VAL A 318 -11.30 2.90 -1.78
C VAL A 318 -10.16 2.73 -0.77
N GLY A 319 -10.49 2.87 0.52
CA GLY A 319 -9.55 2.67 1.63
C GLY A 319 -8.41 3.70 1.73
N SER A 320 -8.43 4.76 0.92
CA SER A 320 -7.35 5.76 0.88
C SER A 320 -7.36 6.69 2.09
N ASN A 321 -6.18 7.19 2.44
CA ASN A 321 -5.99 8.18 3.50
C ASN A 321 -5.97 9.61 2.91
N LEU A 322 -7.06 10.35 3.10
CA LEU A 322 -7.18 11.76 2.73
C LEU A 322 -7.30 12.67 3.98
N GLN A 323 -6.80 12.23 5.13
CA GLN A 323 -6.85 13.04 6.36
C GLN A 323 -6.21 14.41 6.17
N ASN A 324 -6.95 15.46 6.58
CA ASN A 324 -6.50 16.85 6.48
C ASN A 324 -6.12 17.29 5.05
N CYS A 325 -6.58 16.60 4.01
CA CYS A 325 -6.38 17.06 2.64
C CYS A 325 -7.30 18.24 2.31
N VAL A 326 -6.91 19.02 1.33
CA VAL A 326 -7.70 20.16 0.81
C VAL A 326 -7.96 19.94 -0.67
N ILE A 327 -9.23 19.82 -1.05
CA ILE A 327 -9.64 19.68 -2.46
C ILE A 327 -10.46 20.92 -2.84
N ARG A 328 -9.93 21.72 -3.77
CA ARG A 328 -10.57 22.99 -4.16
C ARG A 328 -10.72 23.13 -5.67
N ASN A 329 -11.84 23.75 -6.09
CA ASN A 329 -12.11 24.03 -7.50
C ASN A 329 -11.99 22.79 -8.40
N SER A 330 -12.29 21.61 -7.87
CA SER A 330 -12.11 20.32 -8.50
C SER A 330 -13.45 19.66 -8.83
N VAL A 331 -13.46 18.71 -9.75
CA VAL A 331 -14.66 17.97 -10.14
C VAL A 331 -14.52 16.53 -9.63
N LEU A 332 -15.44 16.12 -8.72
CA LEU A 332 -15.42 14.82 -8.06
C LEU A 332 -16.69 14.00 -8.37
N ARG A 333 -17.27 14.17 -9.53
CA ARG A 333 -18.47 13.43 -9.93
C ARG A 333 -18.18 11.93 -9.98
N ASN A 334 -19.09 11.13 -9.38
CA ASN A 334 -18.99 9.67 -9.34
C ASN A 334 -17.69 9.14 -8.69
N THR A 335 -16.99 9.93 -7.90
CA THR A 335 -15.81 9.49 -7.14
C THR A 335 -16.22 8.48 -6.08
N ASN A 336 -15.43 7.43 -5.91
CA ASN A 336 -15.68 6.38 -4.92
C ASN A 336 -14.78 6.55 -3.70
N PHE A 337 -15.36 6.91 -2.54
CA PHE A 337 -14.68 7.04 -1.25
C PHE A 337 -15.01 5.88 -0.29
N PHE A 338 -15.34 4.68 -0.80
CA PHE A 338 -15.66 3.55 0.05
C PHE A 338 -14.53 3.26 1.04
N LYS A 339 -14.86 3.31 2.36
CA LYS A 339 -13.89 3.14 3.45
C LYS A 339 -12.71 4.13 3.45
N ALA A 340 -12.73 5.18 2.67
CA ALA A 340 -11.69 6.20 2.70
C ALA A 340 -11.74 6.98 4.02
N ASP A 341 -10.59 7.50 4.45
CA ASP A 341 -10.47 8.38 5.61
C ASP A 341 -10.33 9.83 5.17
N LEU A 342 -11.42 10.58 5.28
CA LEU A 342 -11.53 12.02 5.00
C LEU A 342 -11.54 12.86 6.29
N GLY A 343 -11.03 12.33 7.41
CA GLY A 343 -11.02 13.04 8.68
C GLY A 343 -10.37 14.42 8.57
N ASN A 344 -11.11 15.47 8.95
CA ASN A 344 -10.71 16.88 8.85
C ASN A 344 -10.34 17.36 7.42
N ALA A 345 -10.77 16.68 6.37
CA ALA A 345 -10.55 17.11 5.00
C ALA A 345 -11.45 18.31 4.63
N ASP A 346 -10.94 19.22 3.81
CA ASP A 346 -11.73 20.33 3.25
C ASP A 346 -12.07 20.06 1.79
N LEU A 347 -13.32 19.66 1.53
CA LEU A 347 -13.88 19.45 0.20
C LEU A 347 -14.89 20.55 -0.17
N SER A 348 -14.95 21.65 0.57
CA SER A 348 -16.00 22.68 0.40
C SER A 348 -16.12 23.20 -1.04
N ASN A 349 -17.35 23.51 -1.44
CA ASN A 349 -17.72 24.07 -2.74
C ASN A 349 -17.34 23.24 -3.97
N ASN A 350 -17.18 21.91 -3.81
CA ASN A 350 -16.93 21.03 -4.95
C ASN A 350 -18.21 20.34 -5.47
N ASP A 351 -18.12 19.83 -6.68
CA ASP A 351 -19.16 19.02 -7.30
C ASP A 351 -18.91 17.52 -7.02
N LEU A 352 -19.66 16.98 -6.07
CA LEU A 352 -19.63 15.59 -5.60
C LEU A 352 -20.84 14.78 -6.08
N GLN A 353 -21.50 15.23 -7.17
CA GLN A 353 -22.67 14.56 -7.70
C GLN A 353 -22.39 13.07 -8.00
N GLY A 354 -23.23 12.18 -7.47
CA GLY A 354 -23.09 10.74 -7.66
C GLY A 354 -21.92 10.08 -6.89
N ALA A 355 -21.17 10.83 -6.08
CA ALA A 355 -20.07 10.27 -5.29
C ALA A 355 -20.56 9.25 -4.27
N SER A 356 -19.71 8.28 -3.93
CA SER A 356 -20.00 7.23 -2.95
C SER A 356 -19.23 7.44 -1.66
N PHE A 357 -19.95 7.64 -0.54
CA PHE A 357 -19.41 7.76 0.81
C PHE A 357 -19.77 6.57 1.70
N LEU A 358 -19.85 5.37 1.12
CA LEU A 358 -20.18 4.16 1.89
C LEU A 358 -19.05 3.83 2.90
N LYS A 359 -19.38 3.84 4.20
CA LYS A 359 -18.43 3.59 5.30
C LYS A 359 -17.21 4.53 5.32
N THR A 360 -17.33 5.71 4.75
CA THR A 360 -16.27 6.74 4.74
C THR A 360 -16.19 7.40 6.11
N ASN A 361 -14.98 7.66 6.60
CA ASN A 361 -14.76 8.51 7.75
C ASN A 361 -14.82 9.99 7.30
N LEU A 362 -15.79 10.75 7.85
CA LEU A 362 -16.00 12.19 7.60
C LEU A 362 -15.87 13.04 8.86
N ASP A 363 -15.24 12.50 9.92
CA ASP A 363 -15.11 13.22 11.19
C ASP A 363 -14.32 14.53 11.01
N GLY A 364 -14.94 15.65 11.38
CA GLY A 364 -14.39 16.99 11.18
C GLY A 364 -14.29 17.48 9.72
N ALA A 365 -14.73 16.69 8.74
CA ALA A 365 -14.66 17.07 7.34
C ALA A 365 -15.56 18.28 7.02
N ASN A 366 -15.16 19.07 6.01
CA ASN A 366 -15.92 20.21 5.53
C ASN A 366 -16.51 19.92 4.13
N LEU A 367 -17.83 19.73 4.06
CA LEU A 367 -18.62 19.57 2.85
C LEU A 367 -19.51 20.78 2.57
N SER A 368 -19.23 21.94 3.19
CA SER A 368 -20.03 23.15 3.00
C SER A 368 -20.08 23.57 1.54
N GLY A 369 -21.27 23.90 1.05
CA GLY A 369 -21.49 24.31 -0.34
C GLY A 369 -21.31 23.23 -1.41
N CYS A 370 -21.06 21.97 -1.03
CA CYS A 370 -20.92 20.88 -1.98
C CYS A 370 -22.23 20.53 -2.68
N ASN A 371 -22.15 20.15 -3.95
CA ASN A 371 -23.24 19.48 -4.63
C ASN A 371 -23.14 17.96 -4.42
N LEU A 372 -24.01 17.40 -3.57
CA LEU A 372 -24.08 15.98 -3.23
C LEU A 372 -25.26 15.27 -3.90
N GLU A 373 -25.92 15.87 -4.89
CA GLU A 373 -27.05 15.24 -5.56
C GLU A 373 -26.71 13.84 -6.08
N ASN A 374 -27.61 12.88 -5.89
CA ASN A 374 -27.44 11.46 -6.26
C ASN A 374 -26.25 10.74 -5.57
N ALA A 375 -25.63 11.34 -4.57
CA ALA A 375 -24.55 10.67 -3.82
C ALA A 375 -25.08 9.49 -2.99
N LYS A 376 -24.25 8.48 -2.80
CA LYS A 376 -24.52 7.31 -1.95
C LYS A 376 -23.92 7.56 -0.56
N ILE A 377 -24.76 7.84 0.42
CA ILE A 377 -24.34 8.17 1.79
C ILE A 377 -24.89 7.07 2.72
N LYS A 378 -24.07 6.07 3.02
CA LYS A 378 -24.48 4.89 3.77
C LYS A 378 -23.48 4.52 4.85
N SER A 379 -23.98 4.24 6.07
CA SER A 379 -23.12 3.87 7.21
C SER A 379 -22.03 4.89 7.51
N VAL A 380 -22.40 6.17 7.59
CA VAL A 380 -21.53 7.33 7.77
C VAL A 380 -22.00 8.11 9.00
N ASP A 381 -21.06 8.65 9.78
CA ASP A 381 -21.32 9.60 10.84
C ASP A 381 -21.04 11.02 10.35
N LEU A 382 -22.07 11.87 10.30
CA LEU A 382 -22.01 13.27 9.87
C LEU A 382 -22.08 14.24 11.05
N THR A 383 -22.08 13.77 12.31
CA THR A 383 -22.28 14.61 13.50
C THR A 383 -21.20 15.67 13.70
N GLN A 384 -20.00 15.43 13.18
CA GLN A 384 -18.88 16.37 13.22
C GLN A 384 -18.58 16.99 11.85
N THR A 385 -19.36 16.66 10.81
CA THR A 385 -19.15 17.14 9.44
C THR A 385 -19.82 18.51 9.25
N LYS A 386 -19.12 19.45 8.61
CA LYS A 386 -19.70 20.74 8.22
C LYS A 386 -20.51 20.61 6.93
N LEU A 387 -21.80 20.94 6.97
CA LEU A 387 -22.76 20.75 5.88
C LEU A 387 -23.44 22.04 5.43
N ASP A 388 -22.98 23.22 5.86
CA ASP A 388 -23.63 24.50 5.58
C ASP A 388 -23.71 24.75 4.06
N GLY A 389 -24.94 24.88 3.55
CA GLY A 389 -25.18 25.09 2.12
C GLY A 389 -24.91 23.89 1.20
N ALA A 390 -24.64 22.71 1.77
CA ALA A 390 -24.53 21.48 1.00
C ALA A 390 -25.88 21.10 0.37
N LYS A 391 -25.85 20.74 -0.92
CA LYS A 391 -27.04 20.37 -1.67
C LYS A 391 -27.23 18.87 -1.68
N PHE A 392 -28.29 18.43 -1.01
CA PHE A 392 -28.76 17.06 -1.06
C PHE A 392 -29.94 16.99 -2.04
N GLY A 393 -30.12 15.87 -2.70
CA GLY A 393 -31.20 15.62 -3.63
C GLY A 393 -31.65 14.18 -3.57
N ASN A 394 -31.60 13.43 -4.69
CA ASN A 394 -31.98 12.03 -4.75
C ASN A 394 -30.89 11.10 -4.17
N ASN A 395 -30.40 11.43 -2.99
CA ASN A 395 -29.32 10.66 -2.33
C ASN A 395 -29.81 9.28 -1.88
N GLU A 396 -28.97 8.26 -2.04
CA GLU A 396 -29.18 6.97 -1.39
C GLU A 396 -28.68 7.03 0.07
N ILE A 397 -29.62 7.32 0.99
CA ILE A 397 -29.33 7.43 2.44
C ILE A 397 -29.68 6.12 3.14
N ASN A 398 -28.79 5.60 3.99
CA ASN A 398 -29.04 4.49 4.88
C ASN A 398 -28.07 4.44 6.05
N LYS A 399 -28.58 4.35 7.29
CA LYS A 399 -27.75 4.31 8.53
C LYS A 399 -26.77 5.50 8.60
N VAL A 400 -27.25 6.69 8.31
CA VAL A 400 -26.50 7.94 8.42
C VAL A 400 -26.80 8.58 9.76
N LYS A 401 -25.74 8.80 10.58
CA LYS A 401 -25.86 9.51 11.86
C LYS A 401 -25.67 11.00 11.63
N ILE A 402 -26.58 11.83 12.15
CA ILE A 402 -26.59 13.28 11.93
C ILE A 402 -27.15 14.03 13.12
N LEU A 403 -26.74 15.28 13.36
CA LEU A 403 -27.29 16.12 14.38
C LEU A 403 -28.71 16.61 14.00
N ALA A 404 -29.62 16.62 14.97
CA ALA A 404 -31.01 17.11 14.80
C ALA A 404 -31.04 18.53 14.20
N CYS A 405 -30.16 19.42 14.61
CA CYS A 405 -30.08 20.80 14.11
C CYS A 405 -29.64 20.94 12.64
N ASP A 406 -29.09 19.87 12.05
CA ASP A 406 -28.64 19.90 10.66
C ASP A 406 -29.65 19.25 9.70
N VAL A 407 -30.56 18.41 10.19
CA VAL A 407 -31.57 17.74 9.36
C VAL A 407 -32.43 18.73 8.56
N ASP A 408 -32.88 19.81 9.21
CA ASP A 408 -33.74 20.81 8.58
C ASP A 408 -33.02 21.74 7.59
N LYS A 409 -31.69 21.77 7.66
CA LYS A 409 -30.84 22.52 6.71
C LYS A 409 -30.65 21.77 5.38
N LEU A 410 -30.84 20.44 5.42
CA LEU A 410 -30.69 19.57 4.25
C LEU A 410 -32.06 19.32 3.65
N ASN A 411 -32.22 19.64 2.40
CA ASN A 411 -33.49 19.46 1.69
C ASN A 411 -33.77 17.96 1.40
N LEU A 412 -34.00 17.20 2.49
CA LEU A 412 -34.25 15.75 2.43
C LEU A 412 -35.74 15.43 2.31
N SER A 413 -36.08 14.40 1.55
CA SER A 413 -37.42 13.84 1.53
C SER A 413 -37.76 13.12 2.85
N GLU A 414 -39.06 12.94 3.16
CA GLU A 414 -39.48 12.22 4.36
C GLU A 414 -38.93 10.77 4.36
N GLU A 415 -38.92 10.08 3.21
CA GLU A 415 -38.34 8.75 3.08
C GLU A 415 -36.83 8.73 3.41
N GLN A 416 -36.10 9.79 3.07
CA GLN A 416 -34.67 9.93 3.41
C GLN A 416 -34.50 10.19 4.90
N LYS A 417 -35.35 11.03 5.51
CA LYS A 417 -35.30 11.33 6.95
C LYS A 417 -35.56 10.08 7.82
N GLU A 418 -36.47 9.19 7.41
CA GLU A 418 -36.74 7.92 8.08
C GLU A 418 -35.54 6.98 8.16
N LYS A 419 -34.55 7.14 7.27
CA LYS A 419 -33.33 6.33 7.22
C LYS A 419 -32.14 6.93 7.98
N LEU A 420 -32.36 8.08 8.63
CA LEU A 420 -31.36 8.76 9.46
C LEU A 420 -31.36 8.22 10.90
N ILE A 421 -30.21 8.31 11.53
CA ILE A 421 -30.04 8.18 12.98
C ILE A 421 -29.79 9.58 13.51
N ILE A 422 -30.86 10.19 14.01
CA ILE A 422 -30.82 11.58 14.50
C ILE A 422 -30.32 11.61 15.94
N VAL A 423 -29.38 12.51 16.23
CA VAL A 423 -28.70 12.64 17.55
C VAL A 423 -28.82 14.09 18.03
N ASP A 424 -29.01 14.29 19.30
CA ASP A 424 -28.96 15.62 19.92
C ASP A 424 -27.51 16.02 20.25
N ARG A 425 -27.23 17.36 20.30
CA ARG A 425 -25.91 17.84 20.73
C ARG A 425 -25.71 17.49 22.19
N GLY A 426 -24.83 16.54 22.49
CA GLY A 426 -24.43 16.20 23.85
C GLY A 426 -24.65 14.73 24.27
N GLU A 427 -25.08 13.86 23.34
CA GLU A 427 -25.09 12.40 23.54
C GLU A 427 -23.91 11.69 22.85
#